data_a5a94e085fd6334beeca1c81d60eeaaf
#
_entry.id   a5a94e085fd6334beeca1c81d60eeaaf
#
_cell.length_a   1.000
_cell.length_b   1.000
_cell.length_c   1.000
_cell.angle_alpha   90.00
_cell.angle_beta   90.00
_cell.angle_gamma   90.00
#
_symmetry.space_group_name_H-M   'P 1'
#
loop_
_entity.id
_entity.type
_entity.pdbx_description
1 polymer ?
#
loop_
_entity_poly.entity_id
_entity_poly.type
_entity_poly.pdbx_seq_one_letter_code
_entity_poly.pdbx_strand_id
1 'polypeptide(L)'
;EHAKEWNALVLTPDVWHTALFGDDFSGADSSGEHDARHSRIEELMWKTAGQLLAMGVNVALDFGFWAKSERQGLRRWAESLGAGCRVHYMDVPLEEILARLERRNRENDGDVFRVSLEDIQKWAAFFEPPDADELSWR
;
A
#
# COMPACT_ATOMS: atom_id res chain seq x y z
N GLU A 1 8.73 6.73 -8.92
CA GLU A 1 10.07 7.37 -9.16
C GLU A 1 11.12 6.83 -8.19
N HIS A 2 10.93 6.90 -6.88
CA HIS A 2 11.91 6.49 -5.87
C HIS A 2 12.33 5.01 -5.96
N ALA A 3 11.43 4.10 -6.30
CA ALA A 3 11.77 2.69 -6.45
C ALA A 3 12.84 2.44 -7.52
N LYS A 4 12.88 3.26 -8.58
CA LYS A 4 13.93 3.19 -9.63
C LYS A 4 15.28 3.67 -9.12
N GLU A 5 15.31 4.73 -8.31
CA GLU A 5 16.53 5.26 -7.70
C GLU A 5 17.20 4.22 -6.79
N TRP A 6 16.40 3.39 -6.12
CA TRP A 6 16.91 2.36 -5.21
C TRP A 6 17.02 0.98 -5.82
N ASN A 7 16.79 0.87 -7.12
CA ASN A 7 16.74 -0.43 -7.80
C ASN A 7 15.88 -1.45 -7.02
N ALA A 8 14.68 -1.01 -6.65
CA ALA A 8 13.75 -1.78 -5.83
C ALA A 8 12.62 -2.37 -6.65
N LEU A 9 12.23 -3.61 -6.35
CA LEU A 9 11.00 -4.19 -6.86
C LEU A 9 9.81 -3.62 -6.09
N VAL A 10 8.83 -3.09 -6.83
CA VAL A 10 7.59 -2.56 -6.23
C VAL A 10 6.56 -3.68 -6.10
N LEU A 11 5.98 -3.82 -4.92
CA LEU A 11 4.87 -4.71 -4.64
C LEU A 11 3.67 -3.85 -4.24
N THR A 12 2.61 -3.87 -5.07
CA THR A 12 1.37 -3.11 -4.90
C THR A 12 0.19 -4.08 -4.88
N PRO A 13 -0.43 -4.33 -3.72
CA PRO A 13 -1.54 -5.28 -3.60
C PRO A 13 -2.70 -4.98 -4.54
N ASP A 14 -3.10 -3.73 -4.69
CA ASP A 14 -4.21 -3.31 -5.56
C ASP A 14 -3.99 -3.72 -7.01
N VAL A 15 -2.76 -3.57 -7.52
CA VAL A 15 -2.41 -3.96 -8.90
C VAL A 15 -2.56 -5.47 -9.11
N TRP A 16 -2.11 -6.27 -8.15
CA TRP A 16 -2.25 -7.72 -8.24
C TRP A 16 -3.69 -8.16 -8.06
N HIS A 17 -4.41 -7.49 -7.16
CA HIS A 17 -5.82 -7.80 -6.92
C HIS A 17 -6.66 -7.53 -8.17
N THR A 18 -6.55 -6.34 -8.76
CA THR A 18 -7.30 -6.00 -9.98
C THR A 18 -6.92 -6.89 -11.17
N ALA A 19 -5.65 -7.26 -11.30
CA ALA A 19 -5.21 -8.19 -12.34
C ALA A 19 -5.79 -9.60 -12.19
N LEU A 20 -6.02 -10.07 -10.96
CA LEU A 20 -6.52 -11.42 -10.68
C LEU A 20 -8.05 -11.50 -10.61
N PHE A 21 -8.72 -10.47 -10.08
CA PHE A 21 -10.14 -10.52 -9.71
C PHE A 21 -10.96 -9.36 -10.30
N GLY A 22 -10.32 -8.39 -10.96
CA GLY A 22 -10.98 -7.17 -11.42
C GLY A 22 -11.32 -6.21 -10.27
N ASP A 23 -12.23 -5.26 -10.53
CA ASP A 23 -12.76 -4.35 -9.51
C ASP A 23 -13.93 -5.02 -8.79
N ASP A 24 -13.62 -5.80 -7.76
CA ASP A 24 -14.59 -6.47 -6.89
C ASP A 24 -14.89 -5.70 -5.60
N PHE A 25 -14.32 -4.47 -5.46
CA PHE A 25 -14.54 -3.59 -4.32
C PHE A 25 -15.92 -2.91 -4.35
N SER A 26 -16.44 -2.61 -5.54
CA SER A 26 -17.63 -1.79 -5.74
C SER A 26 -18.98 -2.53 -5.71
N GLY A 27 -19.01 -3.82 -5.38
CA GLY A 27 -20.24 -4.62 -5.33
C GLY A 27 -20.91 -4.65 -3.94
N ALA A 28 -22.25 -4.67 -3.90
CA ALA A 28 -23.03 -4.63 -2.66
C ALA A 28 -22.83 -5.81 -1.68
N ASP A 29 -22.28 -6.95 -2.16
CA ASP A 29 -22.01 -8.17 -1.37
C ASP A 29 -20.51 -8.47 -1.23
N SER A 30 -19.64 -7.57 -1.65
CA SER A 30 -18.24 -7.88 -1.94
C SER A 30 -17.27 -7.67 -0.78
N SER A 31 -17.63 -6.91 0.28
CA SER A 31 -16.66 -6.47 1.29
C SER A 31 -15.89 -7.63 1.93
N GLY A 32 -16.55 -8.68 2.35
CA GLY A 32 -15.87 -9.81 3.01
C GLY A 32 -15.04 -10.67 2.06
N GLU A 33 -15.45 -10.82 0.82
CA GLU A 33 -14.72 -11.60 -0.19
C GLU A 33 -13.53 -10.83 -0.75
N HIS A 34 -13.72 -9.53 -1.01
CA HIS A 34 -12.66 -8.60 -1.38
C HIS A 34 -11.57 -8.60 -0.31
N ASP A 35 -11.92 -8.35 0.95
CA ASP A 35 -10.97 -8.28 2.06
C ASP A 35 -10.19 -9.59 2.23
N ALA A 36 -10.86 -10.74 2.09
CA ALA A 36 -10.22 -12.04 2.19
C ALA A 36 -9.22 -12.30 1.05
N ARG A 37 -9.55 -11.88 -0.18
CA ARG A 37 -8.65 -11.96 -1.34
C ARG A 37 -7.47 -11.02 -1.19
N HIS A 38 -7.74 -9.77 -0.80
CA HIS A 38 -6.73 -8.75 -0.60
C HIS A 38 -5.71 -9.17 0.46
N SER A 39 -6.18 -9.64 1.61
CA SER A 39 -5.31 -10.15 2.69
C SER A 39 -4.41 -11.30 2.23
N ARG A 40 -4.93 -12.22 1.40
CA ARG A 40 -4.11 -13.32 0.85
C ARG A 40 -3.03 -12.82 -0.12
N ILE A 41 -3.34 -11.81 -0.93
CA ILE A 41 -2.37 -11.17 -1.82
C ILE A 41 -1.26 -10.52 -0.99
N GLU A 42 -1.63 -9.76 0.04
CA GLU A 42 -0.66 -9.14 0.96
C GLU A 42 0.24 -10.18 1.63
N GLU A 43 -0.32 -11.30 2.13
CA GLU A 43 0.47 -12.39 2.70
C GLU A 43 1.49 -12.97 1.70
N LEU A 44 1.10 -13.16 0.45
CA LEU A 44 2.01 -13.64 -0.60
C LEU A 44 3.10 -12.60 -0.91
N MET A 45 2.74 -11.32 -0.94
CA MET A 45 3.70 -10.24 -1.13
C MET A 45 4.70 -10.14 0.02
N TRP A 46 4.26 -10.30 1.27
CA TRP A 46 5.14 -10.35 2.43
C TRP A 46 6.16 -11.49 2.32
N LYS A 47 5.72 -12.69 1.94
CA LYS A 47 6.60 -13.85 1.73
C LYS A 47 7.59 -13.59 0.59
N THR A 48 7.10 -13.02 -0.51
CA THR A 48 7.93 -12.66 -1.68
C THR A 48 8.97 -11.59 -1.32
N ALA A 49 8.56 -10.55 -0.59
CA ALA A 49 9.46 -9.50 -0.12
C ALA A 49 10.59 -10.07 0.75
N GLY A 50 10.26 -10.97 1.69
CA GLY A 50 11.26 -11.63 2.52
C GLY A 50 12.28 -12.44 1.72
N GLN A 51 11.84 -13.17 0.68
CA GLN A 51 12.73 -13.92 -0.21
C GLN A 51 13.64 -12.99 -1.01
N LEU A 52 13.09 -11.90 -1.55
CA LEU A 52 13.86 -10.91 -2.31
C LEU A 52 14.91 -10.22 -1.45
N LEU A 53 14.56 -9.82 -0.22
CA LEU A 53 15.50 -9.24 0.73
C LEU A 53 16.63 -10.21 1.09
N ALA A 54 16.31 -11.50 1.28
CA ALA A 54 17.32 -12.55 1.52
C ALA A 54 18.27 -12.75 0.34
N MET A 55 17.83 -12.40 -0.88
CA MET A 55 18.65 -12.42 -2.10
C MET A 55 19.41 -11.10 -2.34
N GLY A 56 19.31 -10.12 -1.44
CA GLY A 56 19.91 -8.80 -1.57
C GLY A 56 19.20 -7.87 -2.54
N VAL A 57 17.92 -8.15 -2.85
CA VAL A 57 17.10 -7.31 -3.72
C VAL A 57 16.31 -6.32 -2.88
N ASN A 58 16.40 -5.04 -3.20
CA ASN A 58 15.59 -4.01 -2.54
C ASN A 58 14.12 -4.14 -2.93
N VAL A 59 13.23 -3.88 -1.96
CA VAL A 59 11.78 -3.97 -2.16
C VAL A 59 11.12 -2.66 -1.71
N ALA A 60 10.17 -2.19 -2.50
CA ALA A 60 9.26 -1.10 -2.13
C ALA A 60 7.85 -1.67 -1.94
N LEU A 61 7.33 -1.61 -0.72
CA LEU A 61 5.98 -2.04 -0.39
C LEU A 61 5.04 -0.84 -0.53
N ASP A 62 4.19 -0.86 -1.54
CA ASP A 62 3.17 0.16 -1.79
C ASP A 62 1.83 -0.31 -1.21
N PHE A 63 1.79 -0.34 0.12
CA PHE A 63 0.67 -0.83 0.91
C PHE A 63 0.02 0.33 1.67
N GLY A 64 -1.20 0.13 2.15
CA GLY A 64 -1.89 1.08 3.01
C GLY A 64 -1.44 0.96 4.48
N PHE A 65 -0.25 1.44 4.81
CA PHE A 65 0.24 1.46 6.20
C PHE A 65 -0.36 2.62 7.00
N TRP A 66 -1.61 2.48 7.40
CA TRP A 66 -2.40 3.53 8.02
C TRP A 66 -2.05 3.79 9.47
N ALA A 67 -1.80 2.74 10.25
CA ALA A 67 -1.49 2.85 11.66
C ALA A 67 0.02 2.89 11.93
N LYS A 68 0.41 3.63 12.94
CA LYS A 68 1.81 3.68 13.41
C LYS A 68 2.31 2.29 13.82
N SER A 69 1.45 1.48 14.46
CA SER A 69 1.78 0.12 14.89
C SER A 69 2.14 -0.81 13.72
N GLU A 70 1.48 -0.67 12.57
CA GLU A 70 1.77 -1.44 11.35
C GLU A 70 3.15 -1.07 10.82
N ARG A 71 3.45 0.22 10.69
CA ARG A 71 4.76 0.71 10.23
C ARG A 71 5.90 0.30 11.15
N GLN A 72 5.66 0.33 12.47
CA GLN A 72 6.62 -0.20 13.44
C GLN A 72 6.81 -1.71 13.34
N GLY A 73 5.72 -2.45 13.05
CA GLY A 73 5.76 -3.89 12.79
C GLY A 73 6.62 -4.21 11.57
N LEU A 74 6.41 -3.49 10.46
CA LEU A 74 7.21 -3.59 9.25
C LEU A 74 8.70 -3.36 9.53
N ARG A 75 9.02 -2.32 10.28
CA ARG A 75 10.40 -1.98 10.61
C ARG A 75 11.09 -3.10 11.38
N ARG A 76 10.44 -3.63 12.45
CA ARG A 76 10.95 -4.78 13.19
C ARG A 76 11.13 -6.03 12.34
N TRP A 77 10.20 -6.26 11.41
CA TRP A 77 10.30 -7.37 10.48
C TRP A 77 11.50 -7.22 9.55
N ALA A 78 11.72 -6.04 8.94
CA ALA A 78 12.88 -5.78 8.09
C ALA A 78 14.19 -5.95 8.88
N GLU A 79 14.28 -5.41 10.10
CA GLU A 79 15.42 -5.56 10.99
C GLU A 79 15.72 -7.05 11.30
N SER A 80 14.69 -7.87 11.50
CA SER A 80 14.84 -9.30 11.73
C SER A 80 15.45 -10.06 10.55
N LEU A 81 15.33 -9.50 9.36
CA LEU A 81 15.93 -10.01 8.11
C LEU A 81 17.31 -9.38 7.81
N GLY A 82 17.81 -8.50 8.66
CA GLY A 82 19.05 -7.75 8.45
C GLY A 82 18.92 -6.66 7.37
N ALA A 83 17.70 -6.24 7.03
CA ALA A 83 17.42 -5.21 6.05
C ALA A 83 17.16 -3.84 6.71
N GLY A 84 17.68 -2.77 6.12
CA GLY A 84 17.28 -1.40 6.48
C GLY A 84 15.86 -1.10 6.00
N CYS A 85 15.14 -0.25 6.72
CA CYS A 85 13.79 0.15 6.38
C CYS A 85 13.62 1.67 6.44
N ARG A 86 12.91 2.21 5.46
CA ARG A 86 12.52 3.63 5.44
C ARG A 86 11.05 3.77 5.05
N VAL A 87 10.35 4.61 5.77
CA VAL A 87 8.98 5.03 5.42
C VAL A 87 9.05 6.23 4.46
N HIS A 88 8.34 6.13 3.34
CA HIS A 88 8.08 7.24 2.44
C HIS A 88 6.64 7.71 2.62
N TYR A 89 6.51 8.90 3.17
CA TYR A 89 5.22 9.53 3.37
C TYR A 89 4.93 10.49 2.21
N MET A 90 3.83 10.26 1.52
CA MET A 90 3.31 11.15 0.50
C MET A 90 2.38 12.16 1.18
N ASP A 91 2.96 13.25 1.70
CA ASP A 91 2.22 14.32 2.38
C ASP A 91 1.46 15.17 1.35
N VAL A 92 0.27 14.68 0.99
CA VAL A 92 -0.61 15.33 0.03
C VAL A 92 -1.86 15.81 0.76
N PRO A 93 -2.29 17.08 0.60
CA PRO A 93 -3.52 17.59 1.19
C PRO A 93 -4.74 16.77 0.76
N LEU A 94 -5.67 16.52 1.69
CA LEU A 94 -6.86 15.71 1.43
C LEU A 94 -7.65 16.20 0.21
N GLU A 95 -7.77 17.51 0.04
CA GLU A 95 -8.46 18.11 -1.12
C GLU A 95 -7.84 17.69 -2.45
N GLU A 96 -6.50 17.63 -2.50
CA GLU A 96 -5.82 17.18 -3.70
C GLU A 96 -5.96 15.66 -3.91
N ILE A 97 -5.96 14.87 -2.83
CA ILE A 97 -6.25 13.43 -2.90
C ILE A 97 -7.64 13.20 -3.51
N LEU A 98 -8.64 13.92 -3.02
CA LEU A 98 -10.02 13.83 -3.54
C LEU A 98 -10.11 14.23 -5.02
N ALA A 99 -9.45 15.33 -5.42
CA ALA A 99 -9.43 15.76 -6.82
C ALA A 99 -8.73 14.74 -7.74
N ARG A 100 -7.63 14.13 -7.28
CA ARG A 100 -6.92 13.06 -8.00
C ARG A 100 -7.79 11.82 -8.13
N LEU A 101 -8.51 11.46 -7.06
CA LEU A 101 -9.41 10.31 -7.05
C LEU A 101 -10.56 10.48 -8.02
N GLU A 102 -11.22 11.66 -8.04
CA GLU A 102 -12.28 11.94 -8.98
C GLU A 102 -11.81 11.85 -10.44
N ARG A 103 -10.63 12.40 -10.74
CA ARG A 103 -10.03 12.28 -12.07
C ARG A 103 -9.77 10.82 -12.41
N ARG A 104 -9.12 10.07 -11.51
CA ARG A 104 -8.84 8.65 -11.69
C ARG A 104 -10.10 7.84 -11.94
N ASN A 105 -11.15 8.05 -11.13
CA ASN A 105 -12.41 7.33 -11.29
C ASN A 105 -13.12 7.63 -12.61
N ARG A 106 -12.95 8.84 -13.19
CA ARG A 106 -13.48 9.19 -14.53
C ARG A 106 -12.68 8.54 -15.65
N GLU A 107 -11.35 8.45 -15.49
CA GLU A 107 -10.42 7.94 -16.51
C GLU A 107 -10.17 6.43 -16.37
N ASN A 108 -10.74 5.80 -15.33
CA ASN A 108 -10.51 4.40 -15.01
C ASN A 108 -11.08 3.46 -16.09
N ASP A 109 -10.21 2.72 -16.73
CA ASP A 109 -10.48 1.69 -17.73
C ASP A 109 -10.59 0.27 -17.15
N GLY A 110 -10.60 0.14 -15.82
CA GLY A 110 -10.72 -1.14 -15.09
C GLY A 110 -9.43 -1.65 -14.45
N ASP A 111 -8.32 -0.92 -14.58
CA ASP A 111 -7.02 -1.33 -14.04
C ASP A 111 -6.85 -1.04 -12.53
N VAL A 112 -7.76 -0.27 -11.93
CA VAL A 112 -7.71 0.10 -10.50
C VAL A 112 -9.11 0.09 -9.88
N PHE A 113 -9.18 -0.10 -8.56
CA PHE A 113 -10.45 -0.03 -7.83
C PHE A 113 -11.10 1.35 -7.91
N ARG A 114 -12.42 1.35 -8.08
CA ARG A 114 -13.21 2.55 -7.92
C ARG A 114 -13.51 2.76 -6.46
N VAL A 115 -12.92 3.79 -5.89
CA VAL A 115 -13.09 4.16 -4.48
C VAL A 115 -13.98 5.40 -4.42
N SER A 116 -14.95 5.42 -3.49
CA SER A 116 -15.80 6.58 -3.28
C SER A 116 -15.08 7.68 -2.49
N LEU A 117 -15.53 8.93 -2.67
CA LEU A 117 -15.03 10.05 -1.87
C LEU A 117 -15.33 9.86 -0.37
N GLU A 118 -16.49 9.26 -0.07
CA GLU A 118 -16.91 8.97 1.29
C GLU A 118 -15.99 7.95 1.97
N ASP A 119 -15.54 6.91 1.26
CA ASP A 119 -14.61 5.91 1.79
C ASP A 119 -13.25 6.54 2.10
N ILE A 120 -12.72 7.36 1.19
CA ILE A 120 -11.45 8.08 1.43
C ILE A 120 -11.55 9.00 2.66
N GLN A 121 -12.67 9.71 2.82
CA GLN A 121 -12.88 10.57 3.99
C GLN A 121 -12.94 9.77 5.29
N LYS A 122 -13.62 8.61 5.27
CA LYS A 122 -13.66 7.69 6.42
C LYS A 122 -12.26 7.18 6.76
N TRP A 123 -11.51 6.73 5.76
CA TRP A 123 -10.18 6.19 5.96
C TRP A 123 -9.18 7.25 6.41
N ALA A 124 -9.26 8.46 5.88
CA ALA A 124 -8.41 9.57 6.33
C ALA A 124 -8.53 9.86 7.83
N ALA A 125 -9.70 9.58 8.44
CA ALA A 125 -9.91 9.74 9.87
C ALA A 125 -9.15 8.71 10.74
N PHE A 126 -8.76 7.58 10.16
CA PHE A 126 -7.98 6.53 10.84
C PHE A 126 -6.48 6.61 10.55
N PHE A 127 -6.09 7.47 9.63
CA PHE A 127 -4.69 7.61 9.27
C PHE A 127 -3.89 8.31 10.37
N GLU A 128 -2.82 7.66 10.83
CA GLU A 128 -1.85 8.21 11.78
C GLU A 128 -0.61 8.68 11.00
N PRO A 129 -0.40 10.01 10.84
CA PRO A 129 0.77 10.51 10.11
C PRO A 129 2.07 10.01 10.73
N PRO A 130 3.07 9.62 9.90
CA PRO A 130 4.38 9.22 10.42
C PRO A 130 5.07 10.37 11.16
N ASP A 131 5.70 10.05 12.27
CA ASP A 131 6.53 11.01 13.00
C ASP A 131 7.97 11.10 12.44
N ALA A 132 8.74 12.05 12.94
CA ALA A 132 10.11 12.29 12.48
C ALA A 132 11.02 11.05 12.62
N ASP A 133 10.80 10.24 13.67
CA ASP A 133 11.56 9.02 13.89
C ASP A 133 11.25 7.94 12.86
N GLU A 134 10.01 7.88 12.38
CA GLU A 134 9.59 6.94 11.36
C GLU A 134 10.14 7.29 9.96
N LEU A 135 10.37 8.57 9.69
CA LEU A 135 10.89 9.06 8.41
C LEU A 135 12.42 8.95 8.30
N SER A 136 13.10 8.65 9.41
CA SER A 136 14.55 8.44 9.40
C SER A 136 14.93 7.03 8.92
N TRP A 137 16.12 6.90 8.28
CA TRP A 137 16.72 5.60 7.99
C TRP A 137 17.10 4.86 9.30
N ARG A 138 16.78 3.61 9.38
CA ARG A 138 17.26 2.70 10.42
C ARG A 138 17.62 1.36 9.81
#